data_f1b3830ee1b2a8ab184445ace5845666
#
_entry.id   f1b3830ee1b2a8ab184445ace5845666
#
_cell.length_a   1.000
_cell.length_b   1.000
_cell.length_c   1.000
_cell.angle_alpha   90.00
_cell.angle_beta   90.00
_cell.angle_gamma   90.00
#
_symmetry.space_group_name_H-M   'P 1'
#
loop_
_entity.id
_entity.type
_entity.pdbx_description
1 polymer ?
#
loop_
_entity_poly.entity_id
_entity_poly.type
_entity_poly.pdbx_seq_one_letter_code
_entity_poly.pdbx_strand_id
1 'polypeptide(L)'
;MTAAVRDYMTPNPYTIRADAAIADAIQLMEEKQVRGLPVLDSNGKLVGLVSEADLIVREAPLEPPLYITFLGSVIYFESPESFHQHLKKTLGQQVQDVMTPNPHTISVDAPISEAARLMVTHHISRLPVVDAQGQLVGIISRHDLLRALHNN
;
A
#
# COMPACT_ATOMS: atom_id res chain seq x y z
N MET A 1 -25.93 10.46 -12.42
CA MET A 1 -25.51 10.25 -11.01
C MET A 1 -24.05 9.90 -10.98
N THR A 2 -23.33 10.47 -10.04
CA THR A 2 -21.90 10.18 -9.88
C THR A 2 -21.75 8.87 -9.11
N ALA A 3 -20.97 7.93 -9.65
CA ALA A 3 -20.68 6.68 -8.98
C ALA A 3 -19.87 6.93 -7.69
N ALA A 4 -20.21 6.22 -6.64
CA ALA A 4 -19.51 6.28 -5.36
C ALA A 4 -18.52 5.13 -5.22
N VAL A 5 -17.53 5.30 -4.36
CA VAL A 5 -16.53 4.28 -4.04
C VAL A 5 -17.18 2.95 -3.66
N ARG A 6 -18.24 2.99 -2.85
CA ARG A 6 -18.99 1.77 -2.45
C ARG A 6 -19.46 0.90 -3.61
N ASP A 7 -19.75 1.51 -4.74
CA ASP A 7 -20.31 0.80 -5.90
C ASP A 7 -19.28 -0.07 -6.63
N TYR A 8 -18.00 0.21 -6.43
CA TYR A 8 -16.91 -0.45 -7.16
C TYR A 8 -15.84 -1.07 -6.25
N MET A 9 -15.84 -0.76 -4.95
CA MET A 9 -14.87 -1.34 -4.02
C MET A 9 -15.10 -2.85 -3.84
N THR A 10 -14.07 -3.55 -3.36
CA THR A 10 -14.24 -4.87 -2.79
C THR A 10 -14.60 -4.70 -1.32
N PRO A 11 -15.81 -5.11 -0.89
CA PRO A 11 -16.20 -5.02 0.53
C PRO A 11 -15.53 -6.13 1.35
N ASN A 12 -15.40 -5.89 2.64
CA ASN A 12 -14.86 -6.86 3.60
C ASN A 12 -13.53 -7.48 3.11
N PRO A 13 -12.50 -6.66 2.86
CA PRO A 13 -11.25 -7.16 2.29
C PRO A 13 -10.56 -8.11 3.26
N TYR A 14 -9.78 -9.03 2.72
CA TYR A 14 -8.85 -9.80 3.53
C TYR A 14 -7.83 -8.85 4.16
N THR A 15 -7.52 -9.05 5.42
CA THR A 15 -6.58 -8.23 6.19
C THR A 15 -5.50 -9.11 6.79
N ILE A 16 -4.42 -8.48 7.25
CA ILE A 16 -3.34 -9.18 7.93
C ILE A 16 -2.87 -8.33 9.11
N ARG A 17 -2.34 -8.98 10.14
CA ARG A 17 -1.81 -8.26 11.29
C ARG A 17 -0.42 -7.72 11.01
N ALA A 18 -0.11 -6.58 11.62
CA ALA A 18 1.20 -5.95 11.51
C ALA A 18 2.34 -6.85 12.01
N ASP A 19 2.07 -7.66 13.04
CA ASP A 19 3.04 -8.59 13.64
C ASP A 19 3.08 -9.97 12.95
N ALA A 20 2.28 -10.19 11.91
CA ALA A 20 2.32 -11.44 11.17
C ALA A 20 3.63 -11.59 10.40
N ALA A 21 4.00 -12.86 10.14
CA ALA A 21 5.16 -13.16 9.30
C ALA A 21 4.89 -12.77 7.83
N ILE A 22 5.93 -12.36 7.14
CA ILE A 22 5.82 -12.02 5.71
C ILE A 22 5.36 -13.23 4.88
N ALA A 23 5.81 -14.43 5.25
CA ALA A 23 5.36 -15.66 4.60
C ALA A 23 3.84 -15.84 4.66
N ASP A 24 3.20 -15.44 5.75
CA ASP A 24 1.74 -15.50 5.90
C ASP A 24 1.04 -14.52 4.95
N ALA A 25 1.61 -13.35 4.75
CA ALA A 25 1.08 -12.39 3.78
C ALA A 25 1.15 -12.92 2.35
N ILE A 26 2.28 -13.51 1.97
CA ILE A 26 2.49 -14.11 0.65
C ILE A 26 1.48 -15.24 0.43
N GLN A 27 1.34 -16.13 1.40
CA GLN A 27 0.40 -17.24 1.32
C GLN A 27 -1.03 -16.75 1.17
N LEU A 28 -1.44 -15.76 1.96
CA LEU A 28 -2.79 -15.21 1.89
C LEU A 28 -3.07 -14.55 0.53
N MET A 29 -2.11 -13.80 0.01
CA MET A 29 -2.25 -13.17 -1.31
C MET A 29 -2.41 -14.22 -2.42
N GLU A 30 -1.66 -15.31 -2.37
CA GLU A 30 -1.76 -16.38 -3.34
C GLU A 30 -3.07 -17.16 -3.22
N GLU A 31 -3.45 -17.56 -2.01
CA GLU A 31 -4.67 -18.32 -1.79
C GLU A 31 -5.93 -17.55 -2.20
N LYS A 32 -5.96 -16.25 -1.90
CA LYS A 32 -7.13 -15.39 -2.16
C LYS A 32 -7.05 -14.62 -3.46
N GLN A 33 -5.96 -14.75 -4.20
CA GLN A 33 -5.74 -14.05 -5.48
C GLN A 33 -5.91 -12.54 -5.34
N VAL A 34 -5.34 -11.99 -4.28
CA VAL A 34 -5.31 -10.54 -4.02
C VAL A 34 -3.88 -10.01 -4.09
N ARG A 35 -3.72 -8.75 -4.48
CA ARG A 35 -2.43 -8.11 -4.71
C ARG A 35 -2.04 -7.14 -3.62
N GLY A 36 -2.88 -6.96 -2.63
CA GLY A 36 -2.64 -6.08 -1.51
C GLY A 36 -3.55 -6.40 -0.35
N LEU A 37 -3.05 -6.16 0.85
CA LEU A 37 -3.75 -6.44 2.09
C LEU A 37 -3.69 -5.22 3.01
N PRO A 38 -4.82 -4.71 3.48
CA PRO A 38 -4.81 -3.79 4.62
C PRO A 38 -4.20 -4.46 5.83
N VAL A 39 -3.39 -3.71 6.57
CA VAL A 39 -2.67 -4.19 7.75
C VAL A 39 -3.29 -3.57 9.00
N LEU A 40 -3.66 -4.43 9.95
CA LEU A 40 -4.30 -4.03 11.19
C LEU A 40 -3.36 -4.27 12.38
N ASP A 41 -3.47 -3.43 13.41
CA ASP A 41 -2.79 -3.66 14.67
C ASP A 41 -3.57 -4.65 15.55
N SER A 42 -3.08 -4.89 16.77
CA SER A 42 -3.72 -5.82 17.71
C SER A 42 -5.12 -5.38 18.17
N ASN A 43 -5.45 -4.10 17.99
CA ASN A 43 -6.76 -3.55 18.32
C ASN A 43 -7.72 -3.51 17.11
N GLY A 44 -7.29 -4.04 15.97
CA GLY A 44 -8.08 -4.02 14.74
C GLY A 44 -8.05 -2.69 14.00
N LYS A 45 -7.14 -1.78 14.36
CA LYS A 45 -7.00 -0.49 13.70
C LYS A 45 -6.13 -0.61 12.46
N LEU A 46 -6.53 0.06 11.38
CA LEU A 46 -5.74 0.14 10.15
C LEU A 46 -4.45 0.93 10.39
N VAL A 47 -3.30 0.28 10.18
CA VAL A 47 -1.98 0.88 10.39
C VAL A 47 -1.10 0.85 9.15
N GLY A 48 -1.48 0.11 8.12
CA GLY A 48 -0.66 -0.01 6.93
C GLY A 48 -1.37 -0.67 5.76
N LEU A 49 -0.64 -0.77 4.68
CA LEU A 49 -1.04 -1.51 3.48
C LEU A 49 0.18 -2.25 2.98
N VAL A 50 0.07 -3.54 2.74
CA VAL A 50 1.14 -4.35 2.15
C VAL A 50 0.70 -4.84 0.78
N SER A 51 1.56 -4.70 -0.22
CA SER A 51 1.28 -5.11 -1.59
C SER A 51 2.36 -6.04 -2.13
N GLU A 52 2.08 -6.65 -3.29
CA GLU A 52 3.08 -7.47 -3.98
C GLU A 52 4.36 -6.69 -4.28
N ALA A 53 4.25 -5.38 -4.59
CA ALA A 53 5.41 -4.53 -4.84
C ALA A 53 6.31 -4.43 -3.60
N ASP A 54 5.74 -4.32 -2.40
CA ASP A 54 6.49 -4.28 -1.15
C ASP A 54 7.26 -5.59 -0.90
N LEU A 55 6.69 -6.71 -1.29
CA LEU A 55 7.28 -8.03 -1.09
C LEU A 55 8.38 -8.33 -2.12
N ILE A 56 8.19 -7.87 -3.37
CA ILE A 56 9.17 -8.06 -4.44
C ILE A 56 10.47 -7.31 -4.15
N VAL A 57 10.41 -6.18 -3.48
CA VAL A 57 11.60 -5.40 -3.09
C VAL A 57 12.60 -6.24 -2.30
N ARG A 58 12.15 -7.23 -1.55
CA ARG A 58 13.03 -8.13 -0.77
C ARG A 58 13.95 -8.98 -1.65
N GLU A 59 13.50 -9.29 -2.86
CA GLU A 59 14.26 -10.12 -3.81
C GLU A 59 15.16 -9.27 -4.71
N ALA A 60 14.98 -7.96 -4.71
CA ALA A 60 15.80 -7.06 -5.50
C ALA A 60 17.20 -6.92 -4.89
N PRO A 61 18.26 -6.86 -5.70
CA PRO A 61 19.59 -6.61 -5.18
C PRO A 61 19.65 -5.32 -4.37
N LEU A 62 20.31 -5.38 -3.23
CA LEU A 62 20.52 -4.21 -2.39
C LEU A 62 21.70 -3.40 -2.93
N GLU A 63 21.42 -2.24 -3.46
CA GLU A 63 22.44 -1.33 -3.99
C GLU A 63 22.66 -0.17 -3.01
N PRO A 64 23.91 0.21 -2.72
CA PRO A 64 24.17 1.39 -1.89
C PRO A 64 23.71 2.65 -2.63
N PRO A 65 23.41 3.75 -1.89
CA PRO A 65 23.04 5.01 -2.50
C PRO A 65 24.15 5.49 -3.45
N LEU A 66 23.77 5.97 -4.62
CA LEU A 66 24.71 6.59 -5.54
C LEU A 66 25.27 7.87 -4.91
N TYR A 67 26.58 8.00 -4.90
CA TYR A 67 27.25 9.18 -4.38
C TYR A 67 28.52 9.50 -5.20
N ILE A 68 28.93 10.76 -5.16
CA ILE A 68 30.23 11.20 -5.64
C ILE A 68 30.92 12.03 -4.56
N THR A 69 32.23 12.01 -4.57
CA THR A 69 33.05 12.90 -3.71
C THR A 69 33.48 14.11 -4.51
N PHE A 70 33.16 15.30 -4.02
CA PHE A 70 33.53 16.54 -4.64
C PHE A 70 34.05 17.51 -3.60
N LEU A 71 35.30 17.99 -3.80
CA LEU A 71 35.97 18.92 -2.87
C LEU A 71 35.96 18.47 -1.41
N GLY A 72 36.06 17.16 -1.18
CA GLY A 72 36.07 16.59 0.15
C GLY A 72 34.69 16.38 0.76
N SER A 73 33.61 16.70 0.03
CA SER A 73 32.24 16.46 0.44
C SER A 73 31.63 15.30 -0.33
N VAL A 74 30.77 14.54 0.32
CA VAL A 74 30.03 13.44 -0.30
C VAL A 74 28.67 13.97 -0.76
N ILE A 75 28.35 13.77 -2.05
CA ILE A 75 27.10 14.16 -2.66
C ILE A 75 26.33 12.89 -3.02
N TYR A 76 25.13 12.70 -2.44
CA TYR A 76 24.27 11.56 -2.72
C TYR A 76 23.30 11.92 -3.84
N PHE A 77 23.16 11.03 -4.85
CA PHE A 77 22.12 11.11 -5.87
C PHE A 77 20.80 10.48 -5.41
N GLU A 78 20.86 9.61 -4.40
CA GLU A 78 19.73 9.03 -3.73
C GLU A 78 19.82 9.37 -2.24
N SER A 79 18.68 9.66 -1.59
CA SER A 79 18.70 10.01 -0.17
C SER A 79 19.09 8.81 0.68
N PRO A 80 19.91 8.99 1.74
CA PRO A 80 20.20 7.92 2.69
C PRO A 80 18.93 7.36 3.36
N GLU A 81 17.90 8.17 3.51
CA GLU A 81 16.60 7.74 4.05
C GLU A 81 15.89 6.74 3.15
N SER A 82 15.89 6.98 1.83
CA SER A 82 15.32 6.02 0.87
C SER A 82 16.05 4.69 0.89
N PHE A 83 17.38 4.73 0.96
CA PHE A 83 18.19 3.51 1.09
C PHE A 83 17.90 2.78 2.40
N HIS A 84 17.75 3.49 3.50
CA HIS A 84 17.43 2.91 4.80
C HIS A 84 16.06 2.22 4.79
N GLN A 85 15.06 2.83 4.15
CA GLN A 85 13.74 2.22 3.99
C GLN A 85 13.80 0.96 3.12
N HIS A 86 14.55 1.00 2.03
CA HIS A 86 14.77 -0.16 1.17
C HIS A 86 15.46 -1.29 1.95
N LEU A 87 16.48 -0.97 2.72
CA LEU A 87 17.19 -1.92 3.60
C LEU A 87 16.23 -2.56 4.60
N LYS A 88 15.39 -1.78 5.24
CA LYS A 88 14.39 -2.27 6.19
C LYS A 88 13.43 -3.25 5.52
N LYS A 89 12.90 -2.94 4.34
CA LYS A 89 12.03 -3.83 3.58
C LYS A 89 12.73 -5.13 3.20
N THR A 90 13.98 -5.05 2.77
CA THR A 90 14.77 -6.22 2.34
C THR A 90 15.06 -7.17 3.50
N LEU A 91 15.36 -6.64 4.68
CA LEU A 91 15.73 -7.43 5.86
C LEU A 91 14.57 -7.74 6.80
N GLY A 92 13.40 -7.14 6.56
CA GLY A 92 12.23 -7.30 7.42
C GLY A 92 11.72 -8.73 7.46
N GLN A 93 11.17 -9.14 8.59
CA GLN A 93 10.60 -10.47 8.82
C GLN A 93 9.10 -10.44 9.10
N GLN A 94 8.58 -9.32 9.55
CA GLN A 94 7.17 -9.10 9.84
C GLN A 94 6.55 -8.16 8.81
N VAL A 95 5.25 -8.26 8.63
CA VAL A 95 4.49 -7.40 7.73
C VAL A 95 4.74 -5.91 8.01
N GLN A 96 4.79 -5.52 9.28
CA GLN A 96 5.06 -4.12 9.66
C GLN A 96 6.41 -3.57 9.18
N ASP A 97 7.38 -4.45 8.91
CA ASP A 97 8.70 -4.05 8.42
C ASP A 97 8.69 -3.68 6.93
N VAL A 98 7.73 -4.21 6.17
CA VAL A 98 7.66 -4.05 4.71
C VAL A 98 6.46 -3.23 4.25
N MET A 99 5.43 -3.10 5.06
CA MET A 99 4.20 -2.36 4.71
C MET A 99 4.48 -0.88 4.45
N THR A 100 3.57 -0.23 3.72
CA THR A 100 3.47 1.21 3.69
C THR A 100 2.67 1.64 4.91
N PRO A 101 3.27 2.36 5.87
CA PRO A 101 2.56 2.80 7.07
C PRO A 101 1.65 3.98 6.77
N ASN A 102 0.62 4.17 7.60
CA ASN A 102 -0.30 5.30 7.52
C ASN A 102 -0.82 5.53 6.09
N PRO A 103 -1.48 4.52 5.48
CA PRO A 103 -1.90 4.63 4.10
C PRO A 103 -2.96 5.72 3.93
N HIS A 104 -2.98 6.33 2.74
CA HIS A 104 -4.11 7.18 2.36
C HIS A 104 -5.37 6.33 2.32
N THR A 105 -6.45 6.84 2.90
CA THR A 105 -7.75 6.20 2.92
C THR A 105 -8.79 7.05 2.18
N ILE A 106 -9.92 6.45 1.87
CA ILE A 106 -11.03 7.16 1.24
C ILE A 106 -12.36 6.77 1.90
N SER A 107 -13.28 7.72 1.96
CA SER A 107 -14.61 7.46 2.47
C SER A 107 -15.40 6.56 1.53
N VAL A 108 -16.17 5.65 2.11
CA VAL A 108 -17.09 4.77 1.38
C VAL A 108 -18.13 5.57 0.57
N ASP A 109 -18.43 6.79 0.99
CA ASP A 109 -19.39 7.69 0.33
C ASP A 109 -18.75 8.63 -0.71
N ALA A 110 -17.43 8.63 -0.81
CA ALA A 110 -16.72 9.51 -1.74
C ALA A 110 -17.03 9.16 -3.20
N PRO A 111 -17.00 10.16 -4.10
CA PRO A 111 -17.12 9.88 -5.54
C PRO A 111 -15.87 9.18 -6.07
N ILE A 112 -16.05 8.39 -7.12
CA ILE A 112 -14.94 7.69 -7.82
C ILE A 112 -13.85 8.67 -8.28
N SER A 113 -14.22 9.88 -8.68
CA SER A 113 -13.27 10.93 -9.08
C SER A 113 -12.28 11.29 -7.98
N GLU A 114 -12.71 11.24 -6.72
CA GLU A 114 -11.82 11.48 -5.58
C GLU A 114 -10.80 10.35 -5.42
N ALA A 115 -11.21 9.10 -5.59
CA ALA A 115 -10.29 7.96 -5.58
C ALA A 115 -9.25 8.10 -6.69
N ALA A 116 -9.69 8.45 -7.90
CA ALA A 116 -8.79 8.67 -9.03
C ALA A 116 -7.78 9.79 -8.73
N ARG A 117 -8.24 10.90 -8.17
CA ARG A 117 -7.39 12.03 -7.81
C ARG A 117 -6.31 11.62 -6.79
N LEU A 118 -6.68 10.89 -5.75
CA LEU A 118 -5.73 10.43 -4.73
C LEU A 118 -4.70 9.46 -5.33
N MET A 119 -5.13 8.53 -6.17
CA MET A 119 -4.22 7.58 -6.79
C MET A 119 -3.20 8.25 -7.71
N VAL A 120 -3.63 9.24 -8.49
CA VAL A 120 -2.75 10.00 -9.39
C VAL A 120 -1.81 10.89 -8.59
N THR A 121 -2.33 11.65 -7.63
CA THR A 121 -1.55 12.60 -6.83
C THR A 121 -0.46 11.90 -6.01
N HIS A 122 -0.76 10.76 -5.43
CA HIS A 122 0.16 10.04 -4.53
C HIS A 122 0.85 8.86 -5.18
N HIS A 123 0.63 8.62 -6.47
CA HIS A 123 1.23 7.48 -7.22
C HIS A 123 0.96 6.14 -6.55
N ILE A 124 -0.28 5.93 -6.11
CA ILE A 124 -0.72 4.71 -5.44
C ILE A 124 -1.76 3.98 -6.28
N SER A 125 -1.87 2.67 -6.08
CA SER A 125 -2.76 1.82 -6.88
C SER A 125 -3.94 1.26 -6.09
N ARG A 126 -3.98 1.49 -4.79
CA ARG A 126 -5.02 0.99 -3.89
C ARG A 126 -5.27 1.98 -2.78
N LEU A 127 -6.53 2.02 -2.34
CA LEU A 127 -6.95 2.82 -1.20
C LEU A 127 -7.81 1.95 -0.28
N PRO A 128 -7.46 1.81 0.99
CA PRO A 128 -8.40 1.29 1.97
C PRO A 128 -9.60 2.23 2.07
N VAL A 129 -10.79 1.64 2.14
CA VAL A 129 -12.05 2.35 2.21
C VAL A 129 -12.58 2.28 3.64
N VAL A 130 -12.92 3.43 4.20
CA VAL A 130 -13.39 3.54 5.58
C VAL A 130 -14.78 4.13 5.66
N ASP A 131 -15.50 3.78 6.72
CA ASP A 131 -16.81 4.35 7.03
C ASP A 131 -16.70 5.66 7.83
N ALA A 132 -17.84 6.21 8.24
CA ALA A 132 -17.88 7.47 9.01
C ALA A 132 -17.18 7.39 10.36
N GLN A 133 -17.02 6.18 10.92
CA GLN A 133 -16.30 5.93 12.18
C GLN A 133 -14.81 5.62 11.96
N GLY A 134 -14.34 5.68 10.72
CA GLY A 134 -12.94 5.36 10.38
C GLY A 134 -12.63 3.86 10.35
N GLN A 135 -13.66 3.01 10.37
CA GLN A 135 -13.48 1.56 10.31
C GLN A 135 -13.28 1.11 8.86
N LEU A 136 -12.37 0.16 8.66
CA LEU A 136 -12.13 -0.44 7.34
C LEU A 136 -13.36 -1.22 6.89
N VAL A 137 -13.91 -0.86 5.72
CA VAL A 137 -15.08 -1.53 5.13
C VAL A 137 -14.82 -2.06 3.73
N GLY A 138 -13.73 -1.67 3.10
CA GLY A 138 -13.43 -2.10 1.74
C GLY A 138 -12.02 -1.75 1.30
N ILE A 139 -11.73 -2.10 0.06
CA ILE A 139 -10.52 -1.68 -0.64
C ILE A 139 -10.89 -1.37 -2.10
N ILE A 140 -10.34 -0.30 -2.66
CA ILE A 140 -10.56 0.07 -4.05
C ILE A 140 -9.21 0.18 -4.77
N SER A 141 -9.14 -0.38 -5.99
CA SER A 141 -7.93 -0.44 -6.80
C SER A 141 -8.07 0.34 -8.10
N ARG A 142 -6.95 0.54 -8.80
CA ARG A 142 -6.98 1.10 -10.18
C ARG A 142 -7.87 0.28 -11.10
N HIS A 143 -7.85 -1.04 -10.96
CA HIS A 143 -8.69 -1.91 -11.78
C HIS A 143 -10.18 -1.63 -11.55
N ASP A 144 -10.57 -1.38 -10.30
CA ASP A 144 -11.95 -1.01 -9.97
C ASP A 144 -12.34 0.31 -10.63
N LEU A 145 -11.43 1.28 -10.67
CA LEU A 145 -11.68 2.56 -11.36
C LEU A 145 -11.84 2.38 -12.87
N LEU A 146 -11.05 1.47 -13.47
CA LEU A 146 -11.21 1.16 -14.90
C LEU A 146 -12.57 0.54 -15.18
N ARG A 147 -13.07 -0.34 -14.31
CA ARG A 147 -14.42 -0.88 -14.43
C ARG A 147 -15.48 0.21 -14.34
N ALA A 148 -15.29 1.17 -13.43
CA ALA A 148 -16.21 2.32 -13.31
C ALA A 148 -16.26 3.16 -14.59
N LEU A 149 -15.11 3.38 -15.21
CA LEU A 149 -15.03 4.12 -16.49
C LEU A 149 -15.69 3.36 -17.64
N HIS A 150 -15.60 2.03 -17.64
CA HIS A 150 -16.21 1.21 -18.69
C HIS A 150 -17.75 1.21 -18.60
N ASN A 151 -18.28 1.32 -17.38
CA ASN A 151 -19.72 1.23 -17.11
C ASN A 151 -20.44 2.60 -17.18
N ASN A 152 -19.72 3.68 -17.44
CA ASN A 152 -20.23 5.02 -17.66
C ASN A 152 -20.24 5.32 -19.18
#